data_acf734dd80f218620f0d1174887c2f02
#
_entry.id   acf734dd80f218620f0d1174887c2f02
#
_cell.length_a   1.000
_cell.length_b   1.000
_cell.length_c   1.000
_cell.angle_alpha   90.00
_cell.angle_beta   90.00
_cell.angle_gamma   90.00
#
_symmetry.space_group_name_H-M   'P 1'
#
loop_
_entity.id
_entity.type
_entity.pdbx_description
1 polymer ?
#
loop_
_entity_poly.entity_id
_entity_poly.type
_entity_poly.pdbx_seq_one_letter_code
_entity_poly.pdbx_strand_id
1 'polypeptide(L)'
;MVKLDQINISNNGLTKFFSPIETQIMKTLWDEGKMTTSELTSKTDIPLTSIAGTLDRLVKAGYANRGVETVNGRVRYVYEPTFSEEETANEITTRILDSLVDTFGKVAIENFSKYNDKK
;
A
#
# COMPACT_ATOMS: atom_id res chain seq x y z
N MET A 1 5.09 20.03 -13.68
CA MET A 1 5.30 19.19 -12.49
C MET A 1 3.99 18.97 -11.76
N VAL A 2 3.71 17.75 -11.38
CA VAL A 2 2.49 17.41 -10.65
C VAL A 2 2.63 17.86 -9.20
N LYS A 3 1.63 18.54 -8.68
CA LYS A 3 1.60 18.94 -7.28
C LYS A 3 1.23 17.74 -6.40
N LEU A 4 1.71 17.72 -5.17
CA LEU A 4 1.40 16.63 -4.25
C LEU A 4 -0.09 16.50 -3.98
N ASP A 5 -0.82 17.61 -3.91
CA ASP A 5 -2.26 17.58 -3.69
C ASP A 5 -3.05 17.10 -4.92
N GLN A 6 -2.38 16.97 -6.07
CA GLN A 6 -2.97 16.42 -7.28
C GLN A 6 -2.71 14.93 -7.45
N ILE A 7 -1.91 14.34 -6.57
CA ILE A 7 -1.72 12.89 -6.57
C ILE A 7 -3.03 12.26 -6.12
N ASN A 8 -3.63 11.52 -7.02
CA ASN A 8 -4.87 10.84 -6.74
C ASN A 8 -4.59 9.59 -5.89
N ILE A 9 -5.06 9.61 -4.66
CA ILE A 9 -4.90 8.50 -3.74
C ILE A 9 -5.66 7.27 -4.24
N SER A 10 -6.75 7.45 -4.99
CA SER A 10 -7.61 6.36 -5.39
C SER A 10 -6.92 5.39 -6.35
N ASN A 11 -7.00 5.61 -7.66
CA ASN A 11 -6.50 4.63 -8.62
C ASN A 11 -5.15 5.00 -9.21
N ASN A 12 -5.05 6.20 -9.76
CA ASN A 12 -3.90 6.56 -10.57
C ASN A 12 -2.64 6.85 -9.75
N GLY A 13 -2.80 7.42 -8.56
CA GLY A 13 -1.67 7.75 -7.70
C GLY A 13 -1.00 6.50 -7.15
N LEU A 14 -1.80 5.55 -6.67
CA LEU A 14 -1.27 4.33 -6.05
C LEU A 14 -0.57 3.41 -7.03
N THR A 15 -1.01 3.33 -8.27
CA THR A 15 -0.38 2.46 -9.27
C THR A 15 1.04 2.89 -9.63
N LYS A 16 1.46 4.09 -9.22
CA LYS A 16 2.85 4.52 -9.39
C LYS A 16 3.78 3.93 -8.33
N PHE A 17 3.24 3.52 -7.19
CA PHE A 17 4.01 3.02 -6.06
C PHE A 17 3.74 1.56 -5.78
N PHE A 18 2.58 1.07 -6.16
CA PHE A 18 2.22 -0.33 -6.10
C PHE A 18 2.08 -0.88 -7.52
N SER A 19 2.41 -2.15 -7.70
CA SER A 19 2.09 -2.83 -8.95
C SER A 19 0.56 -2.91 -9.13
N PRO A 20 0.06 -3.17 -10.34
CA PRO A 20 -1.37 -3.34 -10.54
C PRO A 20 -2.00 -4.40 -9.63
N ILE A 21 -1.31 -5.53 -9.40
CA ILE A 21 -1.79 -6.60 -8.52
C ILE A 21 -1.81 -6.11 -7.07
N GLU A 22 -0.73 -5.46 -6.62
CA GLU A 22 -0.68 -4.91 -5.26
C GLU A 22 -1.79 -3.91 -5.03
N THR A 23 -2.03 -3.03 -5.99
CA THR A 23 -3.09 -2.02 -5.89
C THR A 23 -4.46 -2.69 -5.77
N GLN A 24 -4.72 -3.69 -6.59
CA GLN A 24 -5.99 -4.40 -6.58
C GLN A 24 -6.23 -5.12 -5.25
N ILE A 25 -5.20 -5.76 -4.72
CA ILE A 25 -5.28 -6.43 -3.40
C ILE A 25 -5.52 -5.41 -2.30
N MET A 26 -4.76 -4.32 -2.27
CA MET A 26 -4.92 -3.30 -1.24
C MET A 26 -6.30 -2.66 -1.28
N LYS A 27 -6.82 -2.35 -2.48
CA LYS A 27 -8.17 -1.79 -2.60
C LYS A 27 -9.23 -2.75 -2.09
N THR A 28 -9.07 -4.02 -2.36
CA THR A 28 -10.01 -5.04 -1.86
C THR A 28 -9.95 -5.13 -0.34
N LEU A 29 -8.75 -5.09 0.24
CA LEU A 29 -8.59 -5.11 1.69
C LEU A 29 -9.19 -3.86 2.34
N TRP A 30 -9.00 -2.69 1.75
CA TRP A 30 -9.61 -1.47 2.30
C TRP A 30 -11.14 -1.53 2.26
N ASP A 31 -11.70 -2.13 1.21
CA ASP A 31 -13.16 -2.24 1.06
C ASP A 31 -13.75 -3.28 2.01
N GLU A 32 -13.10 -4.43 2.12
CA GLU A 32 -13.66 -5.60 2.83
C GLU A 32 -13.13 -5.75 4.25
N GLY A 33 -11.96 -5.16 4.54
CA GLY A 33 -11.31 -5.31 5.82
C GLY A 33 -10.44 -6.57 5.87
N LYS A 34 -10.85 -7.55 6.63
CA LYS A 34 -10.06 -8.77 6.84
C LYS A 34 -10.45 -9.85 5.83
N MET A 35 -9.46 -10.43 5.14
CA MET A 35 -9.71 -11.45 4.13
C MET A 35 -8.65 -12.54 4.14
N THR A 36 -9.08 -13.76 3.76
CA THR A 36 -8.16 -14.87 3.50
C THR A 36 -7.67 -14.80 2.05
N THR A 37 -6.63 -15.59 1.73
CA THR A 37 -6.15 -15.70 0.34
C THR A 37 -7.24 -16.22 -0.60
N SER A 38 -8.04 -17.19 -0.13
CA SER A 38 -9.15 -17.74 -0.92
C SER A 38 -10.19 -16.69 -1.25
N GLU A 39 -10.55 -15.87 -0.25
CA GLU A 39 -11.50 -14.79 -0.46
C GLU A 39 -10.97 -13.74 -1.45
N LEU A 40 -9.68 -13.40 -1.34
CA LEU A 40 -9.03 -12.48 -2.27
C LEU A 40 -9.01 -13.03 -3.69
N THR A 41 -8.73 -14.33 -3.85
CA THR A 41 -8.77 -14.97 -5.15
C THR A 41 -10.16 -14.88 -5.77
N SER A 42 -11.20 -15.14 -4.98
CA SER A 42 -12.58 -15.07 -5.45
C SER A 42 -12.99 -13.65 -5.83
N LYS A 43 -12.54 -12.65 -5.10
CA LYS A 43 -12.92 -11.25 -5.33
C LYS A 43 -12.16 -10.62 -6.50
N THR A 44 -10.95 -11.05 -6.77
CA THR A 44 -10.05 -10.35 -7.69
C THR A 44 -9.78 -11.12 -8.99
N ASP A 45 -10.10 -12.40 -9.03
CA ASP A 45 -9.76 -13.29 -10.15
C ASP A 45 -8.25 -13.42 -10.40
N ILE A 46 -7.45 -13.05 -9.41
CA ILE A 46 -6.00 -13.21 -9.47
C ILE A 46 -5.65 -14.61 -8.98
N PRO A 47 -4.76 -15.34 -9.67
CA PRO A 47 -4.38 -16.69 -9.24
C PRO A 47 -3.82 -16.71 -7.82
N LEU A 48 -4.09 -17.79 -7.10
CA LEU A 48 -3.69 -17.93 -5.70
C LEU A 48 -2.19 -17.73 -5.49
N THR A 49 -1.36 -18.26 -6.39
CA THR A 49 0.09 -18.11 -6.29
C THR A 49 0.53 -16.65 -6.35
N SER A 50 -0.10 -15.87 -7.22
CA SER A 50 0.18 -14.44 -7.34
C SER A 50 -0.28 -13.68 -6.11
N ILE A 51 -1.47 -14.02 -5.60
CA ILE A 51 -2.01 -13.43 -4.37
C ILE A 51 -1.07 -13.69 -3.19
N ALA A 52 -0.67 -14.95 -3.00
CA ALA A 52 0.18 -15.32 -1.86
C ALA A 52 1.53 -14.60 -1.89
N GLY A 53 2.18 -14.57 -3.05
CA GLY A 53 3.46 -13.89 -3.18
C GLY A 53 3.36 -12.39 -2.99
N THR A 54 2.29 -11.79 -3.51
CA THR A 54 2.07 -10.35 -3.36
C THR A 54 1.75 -9.97 -1.92
N LEU A 55 0.90 -10.76 -1.25
CA LEU A 55 0.60 -10.54 0.17
C LEU A 55 1.85 -10.63 1.02
N ASP A 56 2.72 -11.60 0.73
CA ASP A 56 3.97 -11.74 1.45
C ASP A 56 4.82 -10.47 1.34
N ARG A 57 4.93 -9.90 0.14
CA ARG A 57 5.65 -8.66 -0.08
C ARG A 57 5.00 -7.48 0.65
N LEU A 58 3.67 -7.39 0.61
CA LEU A 58 2.96 -6.30 1.29
C LEU A 58 3.12 -6.38 2.80
N VAL A 59 3.11 -7.58 3.37
CA VAL A 59 3.33 -7.78 4.81
C VAL A 59 4.76 -7.38 5.17
N LYS A 60 5.75 -7.82 4.40
CA LYS A 60 7.15 -7.47 4.64
C LYS A 60 7.40 -5.97 4.52
N ALA A 61 6.70 -5.31 3.62
CA ALA A 61 6.82 -3.86 3.45
C ALA A 61 6.03 -3.07 4.50
N GLY A 62 5.21 -3.73 5.30
CA GLY A 62 4.45 -3.09 6.37
C GLY A 62 3.11 -2.50 5.95
N TYR A 63 2.63 -2.81 4.75
CA TYR A 63 1.34 -2.29 4.27
C TYR A 63 0.17 -3.18 4.60
N ALA A 64 0.42 -4.44 4.92
CA ALA A 64 -0.61 -5.39 5.33
C ALA A 64 -0.13 -6.17 6.53
N ASN A 65 -1.08 -6.62 7.35
CA ASN A 65 -0.81 -7.47 8.51
C ASN A 65 -1.37 -8.85 8.26
N ARG A 66 -0.62 -9.87 8.69
CA ARG A 66 -1.04 -11.26 8.64
C ARG A 66 -1.44 -11.69 10.06
N GLY A 67 -2.67 -12.19 10.19
CA GLY A 67 -3.14 -12.79 11.42
C GLY A 67 -3.47 -14.26 11.19
N VAL A 68 -3.88 -14.92 12.26
CA VAL A 68 -4.25 -16.34 12.23
C VAL A 68 -5.65 -16.49 12.82
N GLU A 69 -6.49 -17.25 12.12
CA GLU A 69 -7.82 -17.63 12.62
C GLU A 69 -7.96 -19.14 12.62
N THR A 70 -8.72 -19.65 13.57
CA THR A 70 -9.10 -21.05 13.60
C THR A 70 -10.59 -21.15 13.33
N VAL A 71 -10.94 -21.87 12.26
CA VAL A 71 -12.33 -22.09 11.86
C VAL A 71 -12.52 -23.58 11.65
N ASN A 72 -13.46 -24.16 12.39
CA ASN A 72 -13.75 -25.61 12.32
C ASN A 72 -12.51 -26.47 12.52
N GLY A 73 -11.67 -26.08 13.47
CA GLY A 73 -10.44 -26.80 13.79
C GLY A 73 -9.30 -26.60 12.81
N ARG A 74 -9.48 -25.78 11.79
CA ARG A 74 -8.44 -25.48 10.79
C ARG A 74 -7.87 -24.09 11.03
N VAL A 75 -6.55 -23.99 10.99
CA VAL A 75 -5.83 -22.73 11.09
C VAL A 75 -5.67 -22.15 9.68
N ARG A 76 -5.97 -20.88 9.55
CA ARG A 76 -5.78 -20.17 8.27
C ARG A 76 -5.24 -18.77 8.53
N TYR A 77 -4.52 -18.25 7.54
CA TYR A 77 -4.06 -16.87 7.59
C TYR A 77 -5.15 -15.91 7.11
N VAL A 78 -5.24 -14.78 7.78
CA VAL A 78 -6.10 -13.68 7.36
C VAL A 78 -5.24 -12.44 7.22
N TYR A 79 -5.62 -11.57 6.31
CA TYR A 79 -4.86 -10.36 6.01
C TYR A 79 -5.76 -9.15 6.15
N GLU A 80 -5.20 -8.08 6.67
CA GLU A 80 -5.90 -6.80 6.76
C GLU A 80 -4.93 -5.68 6.44
N PRO A 81 -5.42 -4.51 5.99
CA PRO A 81 -4.50 -3.40 5.74
C PRO A 81 -3.96 -2.86 7.07
N THR A 82 -2.68 -2.51 7.08
CA THR A 82 -2.05 -1.87 8.25
C THR A 82 -2.61 -0.48 8.45
N PHE A 83 -2.86 0.22 7.35
CA PHE A 83 -3.31 1.61 7.33
C PHE A 83 -4.55 1.73 6.46
N SER A 84 -5.34 2.78 6.68
CA SER A 84 -6.39 3.15 5.73
C SER A 84 -5.75 3.56 4.41
N GLU A 85 -6.58 3.75 3.38
CA GLU A 85 -6.07 4.20 2.08
C GLU A 85 -5.36 5.54 2.21
N GLU A 86 -5.96 6.49 2.93
CA GLU A 86 -5.37 7.81 3.16
C GLU A 86 -4.07 7.72 3.96
N GLU A 87 -4.08 6.94 5.04
CA GLU A 87 -2.88 6.74 5.85
C GLU A 87 -1.76 6.07 5.06
N THR A 88 -2.11 5.16 4.15
CA THR A 88 -1.13 4.51 3.28
C THR A 88 -0.46 5.53 2.38
N ALA A 89 -1.22 6.46 1.80
CA ALA A 89 -0.66 7.53 0.98
C ALA A 89 0.31 8.39 1.80
N ASN A 90 -0.06 8.72 3.03
CA ASN A 90 0.81 9.48 3.93
C ASN A 90 2.09 8.70 4.24
N GLU A 91 1.97 7.41 4.51
CA GLU A 91 3.13 6.56 4.81
C GLU A 91 4.08 6.46 3.62
N ILE A 92 3.55 6.28 2.42
CA ILE A 92 4.35 6.24 1.19
C ILE A 92 5.08 7.57 0.99
N THR A 93 4.34 8.66 1.14
CA THR A 93 4.92 10.01 1.00
C THR A 93 6.07 10.21 1.98
N THR A 94 5.86 9.86 3.25
CA THR A 94 6.90 9.98 4.28
C THR A 94 8.14 9.17 3.93
N ARG A 95 7.97 7.93 3.48
CA ARG A 95 9.10 7.07 3.11
C ARG A 95 9.88 7.63 1.93
N ILE A 96 9.18 8.19 0.95
CA ILE A 96 9.82 8.81 -0.20
C ILE A 96 10.60 10.05 0.22
N LEU A 97 10.00 10.90 1.04
CA LEU A 97 10.65 12.12 1.53
C LEU A 97 11.90 11.79 2.36
N ASP A 98 11.77 10.81 3.27
CA ASP A 98 12.91 10.37 4.08
C ASP A 98 14.04 9.85 3.20
N SER A 99 13.72 9.06 2.19
CA SER A 99 14.71 8.53 1.26
C SER A 99 15.42 9.63 0.49
N LEU A 100 14.68 10.64 0.07
CA LEU A 100 15.25 11.78 -0.65
C LEU A 100 16.17 12.59 0.27
N VAL A 101 15.76 12.81 1.51
CA VAL A 101 16.57 13.54 2.49
C VAL A 101 17.84 12.74 2.81
N ASP A 102 17.72 11.43 3.00
CA ASP A 102 18.89 10.56 3.26
C ASP A 102 19.87 10.57 2.12
N THR A 103 19.37 10.63 0.88
CA THR A 103 20.21 10.56 -0.32
C THR A 103 20.80 11.93 -0.66
N PHE A 104 19.98 12.97 -0.63
CA PHE A 104 20.36 14.31 -1.13
C PHE A 104 20.47 15.37 -0.05
N GLY A 105 20.05 15.06 1.18
CA GLY A 105 20.20 15.95 2.32
C GLY A 105 19.49 17.26 2.13
N LYS A 106 20.24 18.34 2.37
CA LYS A 106 19.71 19.70 2.39
C LYS A 106 19.06 20.11 1.05
N VAL A 107 19.55 19.59 -0.06
CA VAL A 107 19.02 19.93 -1.39
C VAL A 107 17.55 19.50 -1.49
N ALA A 108 17.20 18.32 -0.96
CA ALA A 108 15.82 17.85 -0.97
C ALA A 108 14.93 18.77 -0.15
N ILE A 109 15.39 19.16 1.04
CA ILE A 109 14.62 20.04 1.93
C ILE A 109 14.37 21.40 1.26
N GLU A 110 15.38 21.98 0.64
CA GLU A 110 15.27 23.25 -0.06
C GLU A 110 14.27 23.19 -1.21
N ASN A 111 14.29 22.11 -1.98
CA ASN A 111 13.37 21.95 -3.09
C ASN A 111 11.92 21.75 -2.63
N PHE A 112 11.71 21.08 -1.51
CA PHE A 112 10.36 20.96 -0.95
C PHE A 112 9.83 22.31 -0.49
N SER A 113 10.67 23.12 0.14
CA SER A 113 10.28 24.49 0.53
C SER A 113 9.86 25.30 -0.69
N LYS A 114 10.62 25.24 -1.77
CA LYS A 114 10.30 25.95 -3.01
C LYS A 114 9.00 25.43 -3.63
N TYR A 115 8.78 24.14 -3.56
CA TYR A 115 7.55 23.53 -4.07
C TYR A 115 6.33 24.05 -3.31
N ASN A 116 6.43 24.11 -2.00
CA ASN A 116 5.33 24.61 -1.16
C ASN A 116 5.04 26.09 -1.43
N ASP A 117 6.08 26.90 -1.64
CA ASP A 117 5.93 28.32 -1.90
C ASP A 117 5.22 28.62 -3.22
N LYS A 118 5.20 27.64 -4.14
CA LYS A 118 4.53 27.81 -5.45
C LYS A 118 3.06 27.41 -5.45
N LYS A 119 2.55 26.90 -4.37
CA LYS A 119 1.14 26.50 -4.28
C LYS A 119 0.20 27.70 -4.16
#